data_fa8724b2ca4d62d26944a8174f68f30c
#
_entry.id   fa8724b2ca4d62d26944a8174f68f30c
#
_cell.length_a   1.000
_cell.length_b   1.000
_cell.length_c   1.000
_cell.angle_alpha   90.00
_cell.angle_beta   90.00
_cell.angle_gamma   90.00
#
_symmetry.space_group_name_H-M   'P 1'
#
loop_
_entity.id
_entity.type
_entity.pdbx_description
1 polymer ?
#
loop_
_entity_poly.entity_id
_entity_poly.type
_entity_poly.pdbx_seq_one_letter_code
_entity_poly.pdbx_strand_id
1 'polypeptide(L)'
;LFDRSWYNRAGVERVMGFCSPQEESLFLRQCPIFEQMLIDDGIMLRKYWFSVSEDEQLRRFKSRLNDPLRRWKLSPMDMESIYRWEDYARAKDDMMVHTATPVSPWFEVESHIKKHARLNMISHLLSTIPYTDVEREKVVIPERPQIGNYRRPPRDLSNFVPDFASSLVAGDREASS
;
A
#
# COMPACT_ATOMS: atom_id res chain seq x y z
N LEU A 1 -4.86 -2.42 9.19
CA LEU A 1 -4.68 -2.38 7.74
C LEU A 1 -3.91 -3.62 7.30
N PHE A 2 -4.50 -4.39 6.40
CA PHE A 2 -3.84 -5.55 5.79
C PHE A 2 -3.45 -5.20 4.36
N ASP A 3 -2.17 -5.34 4.01
CA ASP A 3 -1.71 -5.39 2.63
C ASP A 3 -1.66 -6.86 2.22
N ARG A 4 -2.56 -7.28 1.33
CA ARG A 4 -3.03 -8.66 1.14
C ARG A 4 -3.80 -9.10 2.38
N SER A 5 -4.01 -10.33 2.64
CA SER A 5 -4.68 -10.83 3.85
C SER A 5 -4.83 -12.34 3.74
N TRP A 6 -5.82 -12.92 4.41
CA TRP A 6 -6.26 -14.30 4.20
C TRP A 6 -6.68 -14.58 2.75
N TYR A 7 -7.02 -13.57 1.96
CA TYR A 7 -7.38 -13.70 0.54
C TYR A 7 -6.23 -14.14 -0.38
N ASN A 8 -5.00 -14.24 0.10
CA ASN A 8 -3.93 -14.90 -0.63
C ASN A 8 -4.31 -16.32 -1.07
N ARG A 9 -5.13 -17.02 -0.27
CA ARG A 9 -5.64 -18.36 -0.56
C ARG A 9 -6.43 -18.41 -1.85
N ALA A 10 -7.34 -17.47 -2.07
CA ALA A 10 -8.15 -17.35 -3.27
C ALA A 10 -7.44 -16.71 -4.47
N GLY A 11 -6.28 -16.08 -4.25
CA GLY A 11 -5.48 -15.40 -5.27
C GLY A 11 -4.20 -16.17 -5.60
N VAL A 12 -3.09 -15.67 -5.07
CA VAL A 12 -1.76 -16.19 -5.43
C VAL A 12 -1.58 -17.67 -5.09
N GLU A 13 -2.11 -18.16 -3.98
CA GLU A 13 -1.95 -19.56 -3.60
C GLU A 13 -2.68 -20.49 -4.56
N ARG A 14 -3.90 -20.12 -4.99
CA ARG A 14 -4.66 -20.83 -6.03
C ARG A 14 -3.90 -20.83 -7.34
N VAL A 15 -3.54 -19.67 -7.86
CA VAL A 15 -2.97 -19.51 -9.19
C VAL A 15 -1.61 -20.20 -9.30
N MET A 16 -0.80 -20.14 -8.24
CA MET A 16 0.54 -20.76 -8.21
C MET A 16 0.52 -22.23 -7.74
N GLY A 17 -0.64 -22.77 -7.40
CA GLY A 17 -0.75 -24.15 -6.92
C GLY A 17 -0.15 -24.38 -5.53
N PHE A 18 -0.13 -23.35 -4.68
CA PHE A 18 0.36 -23.46 -3.29
C PHE A 18 -0.70 -24.00 -2.34
N CYS A 19 -1.94 -24.07 -2.78
CA CYS A 19 -3.02 -24.75 -2.09
C CYS A 19 -3.75 -25.71 -3.03
N SER A 20 -4.38 -26.72 -2.47
CA SER A 20 -5.22 -27.65 -3.21
C SER A 20 -6.59 -27.01 -3.55
N PRO A 21 -7.32 -27.50 -4.58
CA PRO A 21 -8.68 -27.05 -4.88
C PRO A 21 -9.65 -27.23 -3.70
N GLN A 22 -9.45 -28.24 -2.88
CA GLN A 22 -10.24 -28.51 -1.69
C GLN A 22 -10.03 -27.44 -0.61
N GLU A 23 -8.79 -27.05 -0.37
CA GLU A 23 -8.45 -25.96 0.57
C GLU A 23 -8.98 -24.61 0.12
N GLU A 24 -8.89 -24.30 -1.17
CA GLU A 24 -9.48 -23.10 -1.75
C GLU A 24 -11.01 -23.10 -1.58
N SER A 25 -11.67 -24.16 -1.98
CA SER A 25 -13.14 -24.29 -1.86
C SER A 25 -13.60 -24.17 -0.40
N LEU A 26 -12.84 -24.74 0.53
CA LEU A 26 -13.11 -24.61 1.95
C LEU A 26 -12.96 -23.15 2.41
N PHE A 27 -11.90 -22.50 1.99
CA PHE A 27 -11.66 -21.09 2.30
C PHE A 27 -12.79 -20.20 1.79
N LEU A 28 -13.22 -20.34 0.54
CA LEU A 28 -14.28 -19.52 -0.05
C LEU A 28 -15.62 -19.66 0.71
N ARG A 29 -15.89 -20.83 1.29
CA ARG A 29 -17.08 -21.04 2.13
C ARG A 29 -16.94 -20.49 3.54
N GLN A 30 -15.76 -20.59 4.13
CA GLN A 30 -15.50 -20.18 5.52
C GLN A 30 -15.23 -18.68 5.67
N CYS A 31 -14.63 -18.07 4.67
CA CYS A 31 -14.21 -16.67 4.73
C CYS A 31 -15.39 -15.70 5.02
N PRO A 32 -16.56 -15.79 4.34
CA PRO A 32 -17.70 -14.94 4.66
C PRO A 32 -18.22 -15.13 6.09
N ILE A 33 -18.16 -16.36 6.62
CA ILE A 33 -18.59 -16.66 7.99
C ILE A 33 -17.63 -16.00 8.98
N PHE A 34 -16.33 -16.12 8.75
CA PHE A 34 -15.33 -15.48 9.57
C PHE A 34 -15.45 -13.94 9.55
N GLU A 35 -15.65 -13.37 8.37
CA GLU A 35 -15.87 -11.92 8.23
C GLU A 35 -17.13 -11.44 8.94
N GLN A 36 -18.21 -12.23 8.88
CA GLN A 36 -19.43 -11.93 9.61
C GLN A 36 -19.18 -11.92 11.13
N MET A 37 -18.44 -12.89 11.67
CA MET A 37 -18.07 -12.90 13.09
C MET A 37 -17.30 -11.64 13.52
N LEU A 38 -16.39 -11.15 12.69
CA LEU A 38 -15.66 -9.91 12.96
C LEU A 38 -16.59 -8.70 12.98
N ILE A 39 -17.57 -8.67 12.08
CA ILE A 39 -18.54 -7.57 11.97
C ILE A 39 -19.52 -7.61 13.16
N ASP A 40 -19.96 -8.78 13.55
CA ASP A 40 -20.84 -8.98 14.72
C ASP A 40 -20.15 -8.55 16.03
N ASP A 41 -18.83 -8.67 16.10
CA ASP A 41 -17.99 -8.16 17.20
C ASP A 41 -17.72 -6.63 17.12
N GLY A 42 -18.33 -5.92 16.17
CA GLY A 42 -18.26 -4.47 16.03
C GLY A 42 -17.13 -3.95 15.14
N ILE A 43 -16.42 -4.82 14.43
CA ILE A 43 -15.35 -4.41 13.50
C ILE A 43 -15.95 -3.91 12.18
N MET A 44 -15.60 -2.71 11.78
CA MET A 44 -15.95 -2.17 10.46
C MET A 44 -14.99 -2.71 9.39
N LEU A 45 -15.33 -3.83 8.79
CA LEU A 45 -14.53 -4.43 7.72
C LEU A 45 -14.79 -3.72 6.38
N ARG A 46 -13.72 -3.34 5.67
CA ARG A 46 -13.76 -2.76 4.32
C ARG A 46 -12.75 -3.47 3.43
N LYS A 47 -13.21 -4.00 2.31
CA LYS A 47 -12.39 -4.77 1.37
C LYS A 47 -12.18 -3.96 0.09
N TYR A 48 -10.92 -3.72 -0.28
CA TYR A 48 -10.55 -2.99 -1.48
C TYR A 48 -9.72 -3.86 -2.42
N TRP A 49 -10.10 -3.87 -3.69
CA TRP A 49 -9.33 -4.47 -4.77
C TRP A 49 -8.76 -3.39 -5.68
N PHE A 50 -7.44 -3.32 -5.78
CA PHE A 50 -6.75 -2.36 -6.65
C PHE A 50 -6.48 -3.02 -7.99
N SER A 51 -7.18 -2.59 -9.04
CA SER A 51 -7.07 -3.14 -10.38
C SER A 51 -6.19 -2.28 -11.28
N VAL A 52 -5.55 -2.95 -12.23
CA VAL A 52 -4.86 -2.35 -13.37
C VAL A 52 -5.16 -3.20 -14.61
N SER A 53 -5.00 -2.63 -15.81
CA SER A 53 -5.04 -3.42 -17.04
C SER A 53 -3.74 -4.22 -17.22
N GLU A 54 -3.80 -5.21 -18.10
CA GLU A 54 -2.65 -6.01 -18.52
C GLU A 54 -1.53 -5.13 -19.08
N ASP A 55 -1.86 -4.17 -19.95
CA ASP A 55 -0.91 -3.22 -20.52
C ASP A 55 -0.22 -2.38 -19.45
N GLU A 56 -0.96 -1.91 -18.45
CA GLU A 56 -0.40 -1.13 -17.34
C GLU A 56 0.52 -1.99 -16.46
N GLN A 57 0.17 -3.25 -16.22
CA GLN A 57 1.04 -4.19 -15.50
C GLN A 57 2.37 -4.33 -16.24
N LEU A 58 2.33 -4.64 -17.54
CA LEU A 58 3.52 -4.80 -18.37
C LEU A 58 4.36 -3.52 -18.42
N ARG A 59 3.72 -2.37 -18.58
CA ARG A 59 4.39 -1.05 -18.55
C ARG A 59 5.13 -0.84 -17.23
N ARG A 60 4.52 -1.21 -16.11
CA ARG A 60 5.14 -1.11 -14.77
C ARG A 60 6.34 -2.03 -14.62
N PHE A 61 6.28 -3.25 -15.12
CA PHE A 61 7.41 -4.18 -15.08
C PHE A 61 8.59 -3.66 -15.92
N LYS A 62 8.33 -3.20 -17.15
CA LYS A 62 9.35 -2.57 -18.00
C LYS A 62 9.98 -1.35 -17.32
N SER A 63 9.18 -0.50 -16.69
CA SER A 63 9.66 0.66 -15.95
C SER A 63 10.55 0.29 -14.76
N ARG A 64 10.25 -0.80 -14.05
CA ARG A 64 11.09 -1.29 -12.94
C ARG A 64 12.41 -1.87 -13.42
N LEU A 65 12.38 -2.60 -14.56
CA LEU A 65 13.58 -3.20 -15.13
C LEU A 65 14.63 -2.15 -15.48
N ASN A 66 14.19 -0.99 -15.98
CA ASN A 66 15.04 0.10 -16.43
C ASN A 66 15.42 1.10 -15.31
N ASP A 67 14.94 0.90 -14.09
CA ASP A 67 15.20 1.79 -12.96
C ASP A 67 16.08 1.09 -11.91
N PRO A 68 17.35 1.49 -11.75
CA PRO A 68 18.27 0.87 -10.79
C PRO A 68 17.73 0.87 -9.34
N LEU A 69 16.96 1.91 -8.97
CA LEU A 69 16.41 2.05 -7.63
C LEU A 69 15.16 1.16 -7.39
N ARG A 70 14.56 0.61 -8.45
CA ARG A 70 13.34 -0.20 -8.37
C ARG A 70 13.50 -1.61 -8.92
N ARG A 71 14.61 -1.91 -9.60
CA ARG A 71 14.87 -3.22 -10.20
C ARG A 71 14.83 -4.37 -9.20
N TRP A 72 15.26 -4.13 -7.97
CA TRP A 72 15.22 -5.12 -6.88
C TRP A 72 13.81 -5.57 -6.50
N LYS A 73 12.77 -4.82 -6.91
CA LYS A 73 11.35 -5.17 -6.70
C LYS A 73 10.82 -6.19 -7.70
N LEU A 74 11.59 -6.54 -8.73
CA LEU A 74 11.21 -7.58 -9.68
C LEU A 74 11.61 -8.94 -9.14
N SER A 75 10.65 -9.85 -9.06
CA SER A 75 10.83 -11.22 -8.64
C SER A 75 10.52 -12.20 -9.77
N PRO A 76 10.99 -13.45 -9.71
CA PRO A 76 10.55 -14.50 -10.63
C PRO A 76 9.03 -14.68 -10.67
N MET A 77 8.37 -14.50 -9.53
CA MET A 77 6.91 -14.57 -9.40
C MET A 77 6.18 -13.44 -10.15
N ASP A 78 6.79 -12.24 -10.23
CA ASP A 78 6.25 -11.15 -11.05
C ASP A 78 6.26 -11.53 -12.54
N MET A 79 7.31 -12.22 -13.00
CA MET A 79 7.41 -12.68 -14.39
C MET A 79 6.37 -13.76 -14.68
N GLU A 80 6.21 -14.73 -13.78
CA GLU A 80 5.20 -15.77 -13.89
C GLU A 80 3.78 -15.19 -13.95
N SER A 81 3.51 -14.11 -13.22
CA SER A 81 2.20 -13.47 -13.20
C SER A 81 1.77 -12.87 -14.54
N ILE A 82 2.72 -12.58 -15.44
CA ILE A 82 2.43 -12.10 -16.81
C ILE A 82 1.75 -13.23 -17.61
N TYR A 83 2.29 -14.43 -17.52
CA TYR A 83 1.76 -15.58 -18.26
C TYR A 83 0.44 -16.11 -17.69
N ARG A 84 0.15 -15.80 -16.43
CA ARG A 84 -1.05 -16.27 -15.70
C ARG A 84 -2.11 -15.18 -15.52
N TRP A 85 -2.13 -14.18 -16.37
CA TRP A 85 -3.08 -13.07 -16.28
C TRP A 85 -4.53 -13.54 -16.21
N GLU A 86 -4.95 -14.43 -17.11
CA GLU A 86 -6.30 -15.00 -17.10
C GLU A 86 -6.60 -15.81 -15.85
N ASP A 87 -5.65 -16.59 -15.35
CA ASP A 87 -5.82 -17.38 -14.14
C ASP A 87 -6.07 -16.47 -12.93
N TYR A 88 -5.33 -15.36 -12.84
CA TYR A 88 -5.56 -14.34 -11.81
C TYR A 88 -6.91 -13.62 -11.98
N ALA A 89 -7.33 -13.33 -13.21
CA ALA A 89 -8.63 -12.73 -13.47
C ALA A 89 -9.77 -13.65 -13.02
N ARG A 90 -9.71 -14.94 -13.40
CA ARG A 90 -10.69 -15.96 -12.97
C ARG A 90 -10.70 -16.12 -11.44
N ALA A 91 -9.52 -16.17 -10.81
CA ALA A 91 -9.40 -16.29 -9.37
C ALA A 91 -10.03 -15.08 -8.65
N LYS A 92 -9.82 -13.87 -9.18
CA LYS A 92 -10.47 -12.65 -8.68
C LYS A 92 -11.99 -12.75 -8.78
N ASP A 93 -12.50 -13.10 -9.96
CA ASP A 93 -13.95 -13.14 -10.19
C ASP A 93 -14.63 -14.17 -9.29
N ASP A 94 -14.08 -15.38 -9.18
CA ASP A 94 -14.58 -16.41 -8.27
C ASP A 94 -14.54 -15.97 -6.81
N MET A 95 -13.43 -15.35 -6.38
CA MET A 95 -13.29 -14.80 -5.04
C MET A 95 -14.37 -13.75 -4.76
N MET A 96 -14.59 -12.82 -5.67
CA MET A 96 -15.59 -11.76 -5.49
C MET A 96 -17.01 -12.33 -5.42
N VAL A 97 -17.35 -13.27 -6.31
CA VAL A 97 -18.68 -13.92 -6.33
C VAL A 97 -18.97 -14.64 -5.02
N HIS A 98 -17.99 -15.34 -4.45
CA HIS A 98 -18.18 -16.15 -3.25
C HIS A 98 -18.06 -15.37 -1.94
N THR A 99 -17.40 -14.23 -1.94
CA THR A 99 -17.05 -13.51 -0.71
C THR A 99 -17.60 -12.09 -0.63
N ALA A 100 -18.23 -11.55 -1.68
CA ALA A 100 -18.97 -10.30 -1.58
C ALA A 100 -20.29 -10.54 -0.87
N THR A 101 -20.44 -9.98 0.32
CA THR A 101 -21.70 -10.03 1.08
C THR A 101 -22.27 -8.62 1.26
N PRO A 102 -23.57 -8.45 1.54
CA PRO A 102 -24.16 -7.13 1.79
C PRO A 102 -23.47 -6.36 2.93
N VAL A 103 -22.96 -7.07 3.94
CA VAL A 103 -22.31 -6.47 5.12
C VAL A 103 -20.80 -6.28 4.92
N SER A 104 -20.20 -7.00 3.98
CA SER A 104 -18.79 -6.96 3.65
C SER A 104 -18.57 -7.02 2.13
N PRO A 105 -18.96 -5.96 1.40
CA PRO A 105 -18.76 -5.89 -0.05
C PRO A 105 -17.30 -5.65 -0.41
N TRP A 106 -16.95 -5.99 -1.66
CA TRP A 106 -15.71 -5.57 -2.28
C TRP A 106 -15.89 -4.22 -2.97
N PHE A 107 -14.90 -3.35 -2.81
CA PHE A 107 -14.80 -2.09 -3.53
C PHE A 107 -13.61 -2.15 -4.49
N GLU A 108 -13.87 -1.99 -5.78
CA GLU A 108 -12.82 -1.99 -6.78
C GLU A 108 -12.29 -0.57 -7.00
N VAL A 109 -10.97 -0.43 -6.98
CA VAL A 109 -10.25 0.84 -7.14
C VAL A 109 -9.39 0.78 -8.39
N GLU A 110 -9.71 1.58 -9.38
CA GLU A 110 -8.86 1.74 -10.56
C GLU A 110 -7.51 2.34 -10.20
N SER A 111 -6.42 1.64 -10.54
CA SER A 111 -5.09 1.97 -10.06
C SER A 111 -4.08 2.30 -11.16
N HIS A 112 -4.54 2.65 -12.35
CA HIS A 112 -3.67 3.11 -13.44
C HIS A 112 -2.86 4.33 -13.00
N ILE A 113 -3.50 5.31 -12.36
CA ILE A 113 -2.85 6.47 -11.79
C ILE A 113 -2.83 6.32 -10.27
N LYS A 114 -1.70 5.91 -9.73
CA LYS A 114 -1.54 5.60 -8.30
C LYS A 114 -1.93 6.74 -7.36
N LYS A 115 -1.72 8.00 -7.75
CA LYS A 115 -2.11 9.17 -6.96
C LYS A 115 -3.64 9.25 -6.84
N HIS A 116 -4.36 9.07 -7.94
CA HIS A 116 -5.82 9.06 -7.96
C HIS A 116 -6.37 7.89 -7.15
N ALA A 117 -5.83 6.68 -7.37
CA ALA A 117 -6.24 5.50 -6.61
C ALA A 117 -6.17 5.70 -5.09
N ARG A 118 -5.08 6.30 -4.61
CA ARG A 118 -4.91 6.59 -3.17
C ARG A 118 -5.95 7.59 -2.67
N LEU A 119 -6.14 8.69 -3.39
CA LEU A 119 -7.10 9.73 -2.98
C LEU A 119 -8.53 9.19 -3.02
N ASN A 120 -8.90 8.46 -4.07
CA ASN A 120 -10.23 7.89 -4.22
C ASN A 120 -10.51 6.87 -3.11
N MET A 121 -9.57 5.96 -2.83
CA MET A 121 -9.72 4.97 -1.77
C MET A 121 -9.83 5.63 -0.39
N ILE A 122 -8.96 6.61 -0.08
CA ILE A 122 -9.01 7.32 1.21
C ILE A 122 -10.33 8.08 1.36
N SER A 123 -10.76 8.81 0.31
CA SER A 123 -12.03 9.54 0.32
C SER A 123 -13.21 8.60 0.55
N HIS A 124 -13.26 7.47 -0.19
CA HIS A 124 -14.29 6.47 0.00
C HIS A 124 -14.25 5.87 1.42
N LEU A 125 -13.06 5.49 1.92
CA LEU A 125 -12.94 4.93 3.26
C LEU A 125 -13.48 5.90 4.31
N LEU A 126 -13.07 7.16 4.26
CA LEU A 126 -13.53 8.18 5.20
C LEU A 126 -15.04 8.42 5.11
N SER A 127 -15.65 8.36 3.92
CA SER A 127 -17.10 8.49 3.77
C SER A 127 -17.89 7.34 4.41
N THR A 128 -17.27 6.18 4.65
CA THR A 128 -17.91 5.01 5.27
C THR A 128 -17.75 4.95 6.79
N ILE A 129 -16.98 5.87 7.38
CA ILE A 129 -16.72 5.90 8.82
C ILE A 129 -17.49 7.09 9.41
N PRO A 130 -18.44 6.84 10.33
CA PRO A 130 -19.07 7.95 11.03
C PRO A 130 -18.06 8.64 11.94
N TYR A 131 -17.87 9.92 11.75
CA TYR A 131 -17.03 10.76 12.61
C TYR A 131 -17.66 12.13 12.81
N THR A 132 -17.32 12.76 13.89
CA THR A 132 -17.71 14.13 14.20
C THR A 132 -16.47 14.99 14.37
N ASP A 133 -16.58 16.27 14.03
CA ASP A 133 -15.51 17.20 14.31
C ASP A 133 -15.36 17.35 15.84
N VAL A 134 -14.15 17.15 16.31
CA VAL A 134 -13.79 17.35 17.72
C VAL A 134 -13.09 18.70 17.83
N GLU A 135 -13.61 19.53 18.73
CA GLU A 135 -12.98 20.81 19.06
C GLU A 135 -11.55 20.53 19.58
N ARG A 136 -10.55 21.01 18.86
CA ARG A 136 -9.15 20.82 19.28
C ARG A 136 -8.76 21.87 20.27
N GLU A 137 -8.18 21.46 21.40
CA GLU A 137 -7.54 22.39 22.31
C GLU A 137 -6.48 23.20 21.56
N LYS A 138 -6.50 24.52 21.78
CA LYS A 138 -5.48 25.41 21.22
C LYS A 138 -4.14 25.10 21.86
N VAL A 139 -3.26 24.47 21.11
CA VAL A 139 -1.87 24.27 21.53
C VAL A 139 -1.16 25.63 21.45
N VAL A 140 -0.78 26.16 22.59
CA VAL A 140 0.04 27.38 22.69
C VAL A 140 1.50 26.96 22.81
N ILE A 141 2.31 27.35 21.84
CA ILE A 141 3.76 27.12 21.89
C ILE A 141 4.32 28.10 22.91
N PRO A 142 4.92 27.64 24.03
CA PRO A 142 5.46 28.51 25.03
C PRO A 142 6.65 29.30 24.46
N GLU A 143 6.83 30.50 24.97
CA GLU A 143 8.03 31.27 24.66
C GLU A 143 9.29 30.53 25.08
N ARG A 144 10.33 30.62 24.24
CA ARG A 144 11.60 29.99 24.57
C ARG A 144 12.20 30.66 25.81
N PRO A 145 12.57 29.91 26.85
CA PRO A 145 13.22 30.50 28.03
C PRO A 145 14.51 31.21 27.62
N GLN A 146 14.83 32.26 28.36
CA GLN A 146 16.08 32.98 28.12
C GLN A 146 17.28 32.03 28.18
N ILE A 147 18.23 32.24 27.29
CA ILE A 147 19.46 31.45 27.23
C ILE A 147 20.21 31.61 28.55
N GLY A 148 20.37 30.52 29.28
CA GLY A 148 21.17 30.50 30.52
C GLY A 148 22.69 30.60 30.25
N ASN A 149 23.48 30.40 31.26
CA ASN A 149 24.95 30.48 31.15
C ASN A 149 25.63 29.30 30.44
N TYR A 150 24.85 28.33 29.93
CA TYR A 150 25.41 27.19 29.24
C TYR A 150 26.00 27.59 27.88
N ARG A 151 27.30 27.34 27.68
CA ARG A 151 27.98 27.49 26.41
C ARG A 151 28.22 26.12 25.81
N ARG A 152 27.81 25.93 24.56
CA ARG A 152 28.13 24.68 23.84
C ARG A 152 29.63 24.54 23.64
N PRO A 153 30.16 23.34 23.69
CA PRO A 153 31.53 23.06 23.24
C PRO A 153 31.78 23.57 21.81
N PRO A 154 33.02 23.95 21.48
CA PRO A 154 33.39 24.29 20.10
C PRO A 154 33.01 23.17 19.13
N ARG A 155 32.62 23.53 17.89
CA ARG A 155 32.16 22.57 16.87
C ARG A 155 33.24 21.60 16.41
N ASP A 156 34.51 21.99 16.49
CA ASP A 156 35.71 21.18 16.18
C ASP A 156 35.86 19.95 17.09
N LEU A 157 35.24 19.95 18.27
CA LEU A 157 35.19 18.78 19.16
C LEU A 157 34.15 17.73 18.74
N SER A 158 33.38 17.97 17.70
CA SER A 158 32.32 17.07 17.23
C SER A 158 32.65 16.53 15.84
N ASN A 159 32.43 15.25 15.62
CA ASN A 159 32.51 14.66 14.30
C ASN A 159 31.21 14.98 13.52
N PHE A 160 31.31 15.84 12.53
CA PHE A 160 30.18 16.14 11.65
C PHE A 160 30.23 15.27 10.40
N VAL A 161 29.06 14.82 9.94
CA VAL A 161 28.94 14.20 8.63
C VAL A 161 29.25 15.27 7.57
N PRO A 162 30.12 14.96 6.59
CA PRO A 162 30.39 15.89 5.49
C PRO A 162 29.12 16.30 4.74
N ASP A 163 29.05 17.54 4.34
CA ASP A 163 27.92 18.09 3.59
C ASP A 163 28.02 17.70 2.11
N PHE A 164 27.58 16.49 1.80
CA PHE A 164 27.53 15.97 0.45
C PHE A 164 26.45 16.66 -0.40
N ALA A 165 25.35 17.09 0.20
CA ALA A 165 24.25 17.69 -0.54
C ALA A 165 24.67 19.02 -1.23
N SER A 166 25.45 19.84 -0.55
CA SER A 166 25.97 21.09 -1.13
C SER A 166 26.92 20.85 -2.30
N SER A 167 27.64 19.73 -2.32
CA SER A 167 28.55 19.41 -3.45
C SER A 167 27.77 19.03 -4.73
N LEU A 168 26.58 18.45 -4.60
CA LEU A 168 25.71 18.11 -5.74
C LEU A 168 25.16 19.35 -6.43
N VAL A 169 24.79 20.37 -5.64
CA VAL A 169 24.24 21.64 -6.18
C VAL A 169 25.31 22.47 -6.88
N ALA A 170 26.57 22.36 -6.46
CA ALA A 170 27.68 23.04 -7.11
C ALA A 170 28.03 22.42 -8.48
N GLY A 171 27.98 21.09 -8.60
CA GLY A 171 28.27 20.38 -9.85
C GLY A 171 27.23 20.64 -10.95
N ASP A 172 25.95 20.83 -10.61
CA ASP A 172 24.91 21.14 -11.60
C ASP A 172 25.05 22.56 -12.20
N ARG A 173 25.74 23.49 -11.54
CA ARG A 173 25.99 24.85 -12.05
C ARG A 173 27.15 24.91 -13.00
N GLU A 174 28.17 24.07 -12.85
CA GLU A 174 29.30 24.00 -13.76
C GLU A 174 29.01 23.23 -15.06
N ALA A 175 28.02 22.30 -15.02
CA ALA A 175 27.58 21.56 -16.19
C ALA A 175 26.62 22.36 -17.11
N SER A 176 26.17 23.55 -16.67
CA SER A 176 25.20 24.41 -17.39
C SER A 176 25.81 25.70 -17.92
N SER A 177 27.14 25.86 -17.84
CA SER A 177 27.93 26.97 -18.41
C SER A 177 28.88 26.42 -19.50
#